data_963031494143473137fce0a54ef579d9
#
_entry.id   963031494143473137fce0a54ef579d9
#
_cell.length_a   1.000
_cell.length_b   1.000
_cell.length_c   1.000
_cell.angle_alpha   90.00
_cell.angle_beta   90.00
_cell.angle_gamma   90.00
#
_symmetry.space_group_name_H-M   'P 1'
#
loop_
_entity.id
_entity.type
_entity.pdbx_description
1 polymer ?
#
loop_
_entity_poly.entity_id
_entity_poly.type
_entity_poly.pdbx_seq_one_letter_code
_entity_poly.pdbx_strand_id
1 'polypeptide(L)'
;MKKLLFLILFLLSTNSFSNEKAWGLLKEGNKIVFIRHSLAPGGGDPSNFDLTKCSTQRNLNRKGINQSKKIGELFKKNKVPIDKVLSSQWCRCKDTAFHAFGKYEEFFALNSTFQAEFSGNASKQRKALKKYIKNWRGNGKNLILVTHYVITVEHTDYAPSSGELVIVDKNYEVLATIP
;
A
#
# COMPACT_ATOMS: atom_id res chain seq x y z
N MET A 1 -2.24 -3.34 -41.90
CA MET A 1 -2.53 -2.24 -40.97
C MET A 1 -3.78 -2.47 -40.11
N LYS A 2 -4.93 -2.96 -40.66
CA LYS A 2 -6.18 -3.19 -39.88
C LYS A 2 -6.06 -4.20 -38.73
N LYS A 3 -5.25 -5.29 -38.87
CA LYS A 3 -5.06 -6.31 -37.82
C LYS A 3 -4.28 -5.81 -36.59
N LEU A 4 -3.33 -4.87 -36.76
CA LEU A 4 -2.55 -4.30 -35.65
C LEU A 4 -3.38 -3.36 -34.79
N LEU A 5 -4.30 -2.60 -35.40
CA LEU A 5 -5.20 -1.68 -34.70
C LEU A 5 -6.19 -2.44 -33.80
N PHE A 6 -6.66 -3.62 -34.23
CA PHE A 6 -7.56 -4.48 -33.44
C PHE A 6 -6.87 -5.07 -32.19
N LEU A 7 -5.57 -5.42 -32.29
CA LEU A 7 -4.80 -5.94 -31.16
C LEU A 7 -4.56 -4.88 -30.08
N ILE A 8 -4.29 -3.63 -30.48
CA ILE A 8 -4.11 -2.50 -29.56
C ILE A 8 -5.39 -2.16 -28.79
N LEU A 9 -6.54 -2.20 -29.45
CA LEU A 9 -7.84 -1.97 -28.81
C LEU A 9 -8.16 -3.04 -27.76
N PHE A 10 -7.79 -4.30 -28.00
CA PHE A 10 -8.01 -5.40 -27.06
C PHE A 10 -7.15 -5.28 -25.79
N LEU A 11 -5.90 -4.81 -25.90
CA LEU A 11 -5.01 -4.58 -24.75
C LEU A 11 -5.47 -3.41 -23.86
N LEU A 12 -6.05 -2.36 -24.45
CA LEU A 12 -6.60 -1.24 -23.68
C LEU A 12 -7.88 -1.62 -22.91
N SER A 13 -8.68 -2.53 -23.42
CA SER A 13 -9.92 -2.98 -22.76
C SER A 13 -9.67 -3.86 -21.53
N THR A 14 -8.61 -4.66 -21.50
CA THR A 14 -8.30 -5.55 -20.37
C THR A 14 -7.87 -4.80 -19.11
N ASN A 15 -7.10 -3.73 -19.22
CA ASN A 15 -6.68 -2.91 -18.07
C ASN A 15 -7.86 -2.14 -17.44
N SER A 16 -8.80 -1.67 -18.25
CA SER A 16 -10.00 -0.98 -17.74
C SER A 16 -10.90 -1.93 -16.94
N PHE A 17 -11.11 -3.14 -17.41
CA PHE A 17 -11.95 -4.16 -16.74
C PHE A 17 -11.34 -4.62 -15.41
N SER A 18 -10.02 -4.80 -15.35
CA SER A 18 -9.30 -5.17 -14.13
C SER A 18 -9.43 -4.09 -13.05
N ASN A 19 -9.30 -2.81 -13.43
CA ASN A 19 -9.44 -1.70 -12.51
C ASN A 19 -10.89 -1.55 -11.99
N GLU A 20 -11.91 -1.73 -12.82
CA GLU A 20 -13.30 -1.68 -12.38
C GLU A 20 -13.63 -2.77 -11.35
N LYS A 21 -13.17 -4.00 -11.59
CA LYS A 21 -13.31 -5.11 -10.64
C LYS A 21 -12.66 -4.77 -9.29
N ALA A 22 -11.43 -4.25 -9.31
CA ALA A 22 -10.70 -3.88 -8.10
C ALA A 22 -11.44 -2.82 -7.28
N TRP A 23 -11.93 -1.76 -7.93
CA TRP A 23 -12.74 -0.73 -7.26
C TRP A 23 -14.09 -1.27 -6.77
N GLY A 24 -14.69 -2.24 -7.47
CA GLY A 24 -15.89 -2.97 -7.03
C GLY A 24 -15.66 -3.66 -5.69
N LEU A 25 -14.58 -4.46 -5.57
CA LEU A 25 -14.18 -5.14 -4.33
C LEU A 25 -13.99 -4.14 -3.17
N LEU A 26 -13.39 -2.99 -3.42
CA LEU A 26 -13.17 -1.96 -2.40
C LEU A 26 -14.48 -1.27 -1.96
N LYS A 27 -15.44 -1.11 -2.87
CA LYS A 27 -16.78 -0.56 -2.53
C LYS A 27 -17.59 -1.51 -1.65
N GLU A 28 -17.45 -2.82 -1.85
CA GLU A 28 -18.05 -3.83 -0.99
C GLU A 28 -17.53 -3.77 0.45
N GLY A 29 -16.31 -3.28 0.66
CA GLY A 29 -15.63 -3.22 1.95
C GLY A 29 -15.14 -4.59 2.45
N ASN A 30 -14.72 -4.64 3.72
CA ASN A 30 -14.17 -5.83 4.37
C ASN A 30 -12.91 -6.39 3.70
N LYS A 31 -12.20 -5.57 2.92
CA LYS A 31 -10.92 -5.90 2.30
C LYS A 31 -9.77 -5.27 3.08
N ILE A 32 -8.60 -5.85 2.94
CA ILE A 32 -7.34 -5.30 3.43
C ILE A 32 -6.57 -4.80 2.21
N VAL A 33 -6.04 -3.58 2.29
CA VAL A 33 -5.30 -2.96 1.19
C VAL A 33 -3.90 -2.65 1.67
N PHE A 34 -2.92 -3.38 1.19
CA PHE A 34 -1.52 -2.99 1.32
C PHE A 34 -1.21 -1.92 0.28
N ILE A 35 -0.63 -0.82 0.72
CA ILE A 35 -0.12 0.24 -0.16
C ILE A 35 1.38 0.35 0.10
N ARG A 36 2.19 -0.02 -0.90
CA ARG A 36 3.60 0.35 -0.81
C ARG A 36 3.72 1.86 -0.83
N HIS A 37 4.50 2.44 0.09
CA HIS A 37 4.70 3.89 0.10
C HIS A 37 4.96 4.43 -1.31
N SER A 38 4.48 5.64 -1.56
CA SER A 38 4.65 6.33 -2.85
C SER A 38 6.12 6.56 -3.19
N LEU A 39 6.40 7.05 -4.37
CA LEU A 39 7.74 7.16 -4.91
C LEU A 39 8.68 7.96 -4.00
N ALA A 40 9.65 7.24 -3.44
CA ALA A 40 10.79 7.76 -2.70
C ALA A 40 12.06 7.30 -3.43
N PRO A 41 12.76 8.18 -4.15
CA PRO A 41 13.93 7.82 -4.96
C PRO A 41 15.07 7.21 -4.13
N GLY A 42 15.86 6.33 -4.74
CA GLY A 42 17.00 5.67 -4.12
C GLY A 42 16.65 4.30 -3.51
N GLY A 43 17.64 3.65 -2.92
CA GLY A 43 17.56 2.33 -2.28
C GLY A 43 18.04 2.40 -0.83
N GLY A 44 17.30 1.76 0.09
CA GLY A 44 17.61 1.80 1.52
C GLY A 44 17.42 3.18 2.16
N ASP A 45 17.80 3.29 3.41
CA ASP A 45 17.90 4.55 4.16
C ASP A 45 19.39 4.90 4.40
N PRO A 46 19.76 6.16 4.65
CA PRO A 46 21.12 6.56 4.97
C PRO A 46 21.67 5.85 6.21
N SER A 47 23.00 5.75 6.33
CA SER A 47 23.65 5.08 7.47
C SER A 47 23.42 5.74 8.84
N ASN A 48 23.09 7.05 8.84
CA ASN A 48 22.70 7.80 10.04
C ASN A 48 21.18 7.78 10.30
N PHE A 49 20.48 6.76 9.81
CA PHE A 49 19.04 6.62 9.97
C PHE A 49 18.60 6.73 11.45
N ASP A 50 17.59 7.57 11.66
CA ASP A 50 16.89 7.72 12.94
C ASP A 50 15.38 7.75 12.64
N LEU A 51 14.63 6.80 13.21
CA LEU A 51 13.19 6.67 12.99
C LEU A 51 12.42 7.92 13.42
N THR A 52 12.94 8.68 14.36
CA THR A 52 12.30 9.89 14.90
C THR A 52 12.58 11.15 14.06
N LYS A 53 13.54 11.08 13.13
CA LYS A 53 14.03 12.23 12.35
C LYS A 53 13.87 12.00 10.85
N CYS A 54 12.86 12.59 10.25
CA CYS A 54 12.62 12.45 8.80
C CYS A 54 13.80 12.94 7.94
N SER A 55 14.60 13.90 8.41
CA SER A 55 15.79 14.39 7.69
C SER A 55 16.90 13.33 7.51
N THR A 56 16.88 12.28 8.29
CA THR A 56 17.83 11.15 8.20
C THR A 56 17.26 9.96 7.40
N GLN A 57 16.11 10.12 6.80
CA GLN A 57 15.42 9.05 6.08
C GLN A 57 15.33 9.34 4.59
N ARG A 58 15.19 8.28 3.80
CA ARG A 58 14.78 8.39 2.40
C ARG A 58 13.29 8.73 2.33
N ASN A 59 12.98 9.92 1.82
CA ASN A 59 11.63 10.48 1.83
C ASN A 59 10.99 10.53 0.44
N LEU A 60 9.68 10.82 0.38
CA LEU A 60 8.98 11.07 -0.87
C LEU A 60 9.58 12.27 -1.58
N ASN A 61 9.67 12.19 -2.91
CA ASN A 61 9.88 13.38 -3.73
C ASN A 61 8.53 13.98 -4.15
N ARG A 62 8.58 15.08 -4.92
CA ARG A 62 7.38 15.76 -5.41
C ARG A 62 6.44 14.83 -6.21
N LYS A 63 7.00 13.89 -7.00
CA LYS A 63 6.20 12.89 -7.74
C LYS A 63 5.50 11.93 -6.79
N GLY A 64 6.18 11.48 -5.74
CA GLY A 64 5.59 10.61 -4.72
C GLY A 64 4.48 11.31 -3.92
N ILE A 65 4.64 12.57 -3.57
CA ILE A 65 3.59 13.37 -2.92
C ILE A 65 2.35 13.47 -3.83
N ASN A 66 2.54 13.76 -5.12
CA ASN A 66 1.44 13.85 -6.08
C ASN A 66 0.77 12.49 -6.29
N GLN A 67 1.54 11.38 -6.33
CA GLN A 67 1.02 10.03 -6.38
C GLN A 67 0.14 9.72 -5.16
N SER A 68 0.58 10.07 -3.95
CA SER A 68 -0.22 9.90 -2.73
C SER A 68 -1.54 10.66 -2.79
N LYS A 69 -1.53 11.92 -3.22
CA LYS A 69 -2.75 12.71 -3.41
C LYS A 69 -3.71 12.06 -4.41
N LYS A 70 -3.16 11.55 -5.53
CA LYS A 70 -3.96 10.85 -6.54
C LYS A 70 -4.63 9.60 -6.01
N ILE A 71 -3.93 8.81 -5.18
CA ILE A 71 -4.52 7.66 -4.49
C ILE A 71 -5.74 8.12 -3.69
N GLY A 72 -5.62 9.16 -2.87
CA GLY A 72 -6.73 9.68 -2.07
C GLY A 72 -7.92 10.16 -2.91
N GLU A 73 -7.65 10.87 -4.03
CA GLU A 73 -8.68 11.29 -4.98
C GLU A 73 -9.44 10.09 -5.56
N LEU A 74 -8.73 9.02 -5.91
CA LEU A 74 -9.34 7.80 -6.45
C LEU A 74 -10.24 7.10 -5.41
N PHE A 75 -9.80 7.01 -4.14
CA PHE A 75 -10.63 6.48 -3.07
C PHE A 75 -11.91 7.30 -2.88
N LYS A 76 -11.81 8.64 -2.86
CA LYS A 76 -12.95 9.55 -2.76
C LYS A 76 -13.90 9.43 -3.97
N LYS A 77 -13.35 9.46 -5.19
CA LYS A 77 -14.12 9.33 -6.44
C LYS A 77 -14.93 8.03 -6.44
N ASN A 78 -14.34 6.93 -6.00
CA ASN A 78 -14.98 5.63 -5.96
C ASN A 78 -15.82 5.38 -4.70
N LYS A 79 -15.93 6.35 -3.78
CA LYS A 79 -16.69 6.26 -2.52
C LYS A 79 -16.31 5.03 -1.70
N VAL A 80 -15.02 4.69 -1.64
CA VAL A 80 -14.50 3.52 -0.91
C VAL A 80 -14.67 3.72 0.59
N PRO A 81 -15.38 2.84 1.30
CA PRO A 81 -15.52 2.92 2.75
C PRO A 81 -14.21 2.51 3.44
N ILE A 82 -13.65 3.38 4.28
CA ILE A 82 -12.41 3.15 5.04
C ILE A 82 -12.74 3.13 6.52
N ASP A 83 -12.30 2.07 7.21
CA ASP A 83 -12.36 1.95 8.66
C ASP A 83 -11.17 2.66 9.31
N LYS A 84 -9.95 2.17 9.01
CA LYS A 84 -8.69 2.68 9.52
C LYS A 84 -7.62 2.75 8.43
N VAL A 85 -6.69 3.68 8.65
CA VAL A 85 -5.44 3.78 7.90
C VAL A 85 -4.30 3.57 8.89
N LEU A 86 -3.60 2.45 8.77
CA LEU A 86 -2.41 2.15 9.55
C LEU A 86 -1.17 2.41 8.69
N SER A 87 -0.15 2.99 9.28
CA SER A 87 1.10 3.31 8.60
C SER A 87 2.31 2.75 9.35
N SER A 88 3.31 2.31 8.58
CA SER A 88 4.67 2.19 9.09
C SER A 88 5.14 3.52 9.68
N GLN A 89 6.03 3.45 10.66
CA GLN A 89 6.60 4.62 11.33
C GLN A 89 7.62 5.39 10.47
N TRP A 90 8.03 4.85 9.31
CA TRP A 90 8.90 5.55 8.36
C TRP A 90 8.19 6.76 7.75
N CYS A 91 8.92 7.88 7.66
CA CYS A 91 8.34 9.14 7.18
C CYS A 91 7.71 9.00 5.79
N ARG A 92 8.32 8.30 4.84
CA ARG A 92 7.74 8.05 3.52
C ARG A 92 6.38 7.33 3.54
N CYS A 93 6.15 6.45 4.54
CA CYS A 93 4.86 5.80 4.70
C CYS A 93 3.84 6.74 5.35
N LYS A 94 4.26 7.46 6.39
CA LYS A 94 3.44 8.47 7.06
C LYS A 94 2.99 9.57 6.09
N ASP A 95 3.91 10.08 5.28
CA ASP A 95 3.61 11.07 4.24
C ASP A 95 2.66 10.53 3.17
N THR A 96 2.86 9.27 2.73
CA THR A 96 1.93 8.62 1.80
C THR A 96 0.52 8.55 2.39
N ALA A 97 0.39 8.07 3.63
CA ALA A 97 -0.88 7.96 4.33
C ALA A 97 -1.55 9.32 4.55
N PHE A 98 -0.77 10.32 4.99
CA PHE A 98 -1.27 11.67 5.23
C PHE A 98 -1.75 12.35 3.96
N HIS A 99 -0.96 12.33 2.89
CA HIS A 99 -1.34 12.97 1.62
C HIS A 99 -2.51 12.27 0.92
N ALA A 100 -2.67 10.96 1.11
CA ALA A 100 -3.80 10.22 0.53
C ALA A 100 -5.07 10.34 1.37
N PHE A 101 -4.98 10.23 2.68
CA PHE A 101 -6.15 10.03 3.55
C PHE A 101 -6.32 11.10 4.63
N GLY A 102 -5.37 12.00 4.83
CA GLY A 102 -5.40 13.10 5.81
C GLY A 102 -5.17 12.65 7.25
N LYS A 103 -5.24 11.35 7.55
CA LYS A 103 -5.04 10.77 8.88
C LYS A 103 -4.49 9.35 8.79
N TYR A 104 -3.79 8.92 9.83
CA TYR A 104 -3.31 7.54 10.01
C TYR A 104 -3.01 7.26 11.49
N GLU A 105 -2.90 5.98 11.82
CA GLU A 105 -2.35 5.50 13.08
C GLU A 105 -1.02 4.78 12.79
N GLU A 106 0.03 5.06 13.57
CA GLU A 106 1.32 4.36 13.43
C GLU A 106 1.20 2.92 13.93
N PHE A 107 1.74 1.98 13.17
CA PHE A 107 1.75 0.58 13.55
C PHE A 107 3.10 -0.07 13.22
N PHE A 108 3.87 -0.39 14.25
CA PHE A 108 5.23 -0.91 14.12
C PHE A 108 5.32 -2.20 13.28
N ALA A 109 4.24 -2.98 13.23
CA ALA A 109 4.20 -4.21 12.45
C ALA A 109 4.27 -3.98 10.93
N LEU A 110 4.14 -2.74 10.46
CA LEU A 110 4.28 -2.33 9.07
C LEU A 110 5.66 -1.76 8.75
N ASN A 111 6.57 -1.72 9.72
CA ASN A 111 7.92 -1.17 9.57
C ASN A 111 8.79 -2.03 8.64
N SER A 112 9.73 -1.39 7.92
CA SER A 112 10.63 -2.10 7.02
C SER A 112 11.55 -3.06 7.78
N THR A 113 11.74 -4.24 7.25
CA THR A 113 12.73 -5.24 7.70
C THR A 113 13.86 -5.41 6.69
N PHE A 114 13.95 -4.50 5.70
CA PHE A 114 14.89 -4.63 4.59
C PHE A 114 16.35 -4.51 4.99
N GLN A 115 16.69 -3.55 5.85
CA GLN A 115 18.06 -3.37 6.33
C GLN A 115 18.35 -4.36 7.47
N ALA A 116 19.60 -4.87 7.52
CA ALA A 116 20.00 -5.95 8.43
C ALA A 116 19.67 -5.64 9.90
N GLU A 117 19.85 -4.39 10.33
CA GLU A 117 19.56 -3.92 11.69
C GLU A 117 18.08 -4.04 12.09
N PHE A 118 17.15 -4.08 11.11
CA PHE A 118 15.72 -4.23 11.36
C PHE A 118 15.19 -5.64 11.10
N SER A 119 15.98 -6.51 10.46
CA SER A 119 15.56 -7.86 10.07
C SER A 119 15.15 -8.72 11.27
N GLY A 120 15.79 -8.55 12.42
CA GLY A 120 15.46 -9.23 13.67
C GLY A 120 14.04 -8.98 14.18
N ASN A 121 13.38 -7.91 13.72
CA ASN A 121 12.00 -7.59 14.10
C ASN A 121 10.95 -8.37 13.31
N ALA A 122 11.30 -9.01 12.19
CA ALA A 122 10.34 -9.62 11.25
C ALA A 122 9.36 -10.59 11.93
N SER A 123 9.83 -11.50 12.79
CA SER A 123 8.96 -12.46 13.49
C SER A 123 7.94 -11.78 14.41
N LYS A 124 8.37 -10.76 15.16
CA LYS A 124 7.49 -9.99 16.06
C LYS A 124 6.45 -9.18 15.26
N GLN A 125 6.89 -8.52 14.20
CA GLN A 125 6.01 -7.74 13.31
C GLN A 125 4.96 -8.63 12.64
N ARG A 126 5.37 -9.76 12.07
CA ARG A 126 4.47 -10.75 11.44
C ARG A 126 3.38 -11.24 12.41
N LYS A 127 3.79 -11.62 13.63
CA LYS A 127 2.83 -12.06 14.67
C LYS A 127 1.83 -10.95 15.04
N ALA A 128 2.33 -9.71 15.18
CA ALA A 128 1.49 -8.57 15.54
C ALA A 128 0.48 -8.23 14.42
N LEU A 129 0.92 -8.20 13.15
CA LEU A 129 0.04 -7.93 12.02
C LEU A 129 -1.02 -9.03 11.86
N LYS A 130 -0.62 -10.31 11.94
CA LYS A 130 -1.57 -11.44 11.89
C LYS A 130 -2.61 -11.36 13.00
N LYS A 131 -2.18 -11.06 14.24
CA LYS A 131 -3.10 -10.88 15.37
C LYS A 131 -4.07 -9.73 15.13
N TYR A 132 -3.58 -8.59 14.62
CA TYR A 132 -4.41 -7.43 14.33
C TYR A 132 -5.48 -7.76 13.28
N ILE A 133 -5.09 -8.33 12.14
CA ILE A 133 -5.99 -8.68 11.05
C ILE A 133 -7.01 -9.74 11.47
N LYS A 134 -6.61 -10.75 12.24
CA LYS A 134 -7.54 -11.77 12.77
C LYS A 134 -8.65 -11.14 13.60
N ASN A 135 -8.33 -10.14 14.42
CA ASN A 135 -9.29 -9.48 15.31
C ASN A 135 -10.06 -8.34 14.65
N TRP A 136 -9.59 -7.83 13.52
CA TRP A 136 -10.27 -6.74 12.80
C TRP A 136 -11.60 -7.23 12.22
N ARG A 137 -12.67 -6.45 12.43
CA ARG A 137 -14.03 -6.83 12.03
C ARG A 137 -14.50 -6.22 10.72
N GLY A 138 -13.89 -5.14 10.26
CA GLY A 138 -14.26 -4.42 9.02
C GLY A 138 -15.61 -3.72 9.07
N ASN A 139 -16.69 -4.44 9.34
CA ASN A 139 -18.05 -3.93 9.39
C ASN A 139 -18.46 -3.16 8.11
N GLY A 140 -18.17 -3.75 6.94
CA GLY A 140 -18.44 -3.13 5.63
C GLY A 140 -17.41 -2.08 5.20
N LYS A 141 -16.31 -1.88 5.93
CA LYS A 141 -15.26 -0.92 5.61
C LYS A 141 -13.93 -1.64 5.37
N ASN A 142 -12.98 -0.96 4.74
CA ASN A 142 -11.66 -1.50 4.40
C ASN A 142 -10.60 -1.07 5.42
N LEU A 143 -9.60 -1.93 5.62
CA LEU A 143 -8.39 -1.63 6.38
C LEU A 143 -7.28 -1.26 5.39
N ILE A 144 -6.70 -0.08 5.56
CA ILE A 144 -5.60 0.40 4.73
C ILE A 144 -4.28 0.25 5.50
N LEU A 145 -3.28 -0.37 4.88
CA LEU A 145 -1.96 -0.64 5.45
C LEU A 145 -0.88 0.01 4.56
N VAL A 146 -0.41 1.19 4.94
CA VAL A 146 0.68 1.87 4.20
C VAL A 146 2.03 1.37 4.72
N THR A 147 2.78 0.69 3.86
CA THR A 147 3.96 -0.07 4.26
C THR A 147 5.04 -0.09 3.18
N HIS A 148 5.92 -1.08 3.22
CA HIS A 148 7.10 -1.25 2.39
C HIS A 148 6.96 -2.46 1.46
N TYR A 149 7.76 -2.49 0.39
CA TYR A 149 7.86 -3.61 -0.53
C TYR A 149 8.01 -4.95 0.21
N VAL A 150 9.00 -5.05 1.11
CA VAL A 150 9.34 -6.29 1.80
C VAL A 150 8.19 -6.84 2.67
N ILE A 151 7.41 -5.96 3.29
CA ILE A 151 6.27 -6.37 4.12
C ILE A 151 5.12 -6.87 3.25
N THR A 152 4.86 -6.22 2.12
CA THR A 152 3.83 -6.69 1.18
C THR A 152 4.21 -8.05 0.62
N VAL A 153 5.44 -8.22 0.11
CA VAL A 153 5.92 -9.51 -0.40
C VAL A 153 5.84 -10.61 0.66
N GLU A 154 6.29 -10.32 1.89
CA GLU A 154 6.28 -11.30 2.98
C GLU A 154 4.88 -11.86 3.30
N HIS A 155 3.85 -11.04 3.12
CA HIS A 155 2.48 -11.43 3.49
C HIS A 155 1.63 -11.90 2.31
N THR A 156 1.91 -11.47 1.10
CA THR A 156 1.04 -11.64 -0.06
C THR A 156 1.70 -12.37 -1.24
N ASP A 157 3.01 -12.64 -1.15
CA ASP A 157 3.85 -13.13 -2.27
C ASP A 157 3.80 -12.24 -3.53
N TYR A 158 3.24 -11.03 -3.40
CA TYR A 158 3.11 -10.05 -4.49
C TYR A 158 4.13 -8.91 -4.34
N ALA A 159 4.82 -8.58 -5.43
CA ALA A 159 5.87 -7.56 -5.51
C ALA A 159 5.32 -6.22 -6.03
N PRO A 160 4.86 -5.29 -5.15
CA PRO A 160 4.21 -4.07 -5.58
C PRO A 160 5.18 -3.01 -6.09
N SER A 161 4.76 -2.21 -7.06
CA SER A 161 5.37 -0.95 -7.44
C SER A 161 5.11 0.14 -6.38
N SER A 162 5.84 1.27 -6.42
CA SER A 162 5.58 2.39 -5.50
C SER A 162 4.17 2.95 -5.70
N GLY A 163 3.43 3.10 -4.60
CA GLY A 163 2.05 3.59 -4.61
C GLY A 163 1.00 2.58 -5.05
N GLU A 164 1.39 1.37 -5.45
CA GLU A 164 0.46 0.33 -5.86
C GLU A 164 -0.36 -0.19 -4.68
N LEU A 165 -1.65 -0.42 -4.95
CA LEU A 165 -2.61 -1.00 -4.02
C LEU A 165 -2.70 -2.51 -4.27
N VAL A 166 -2.45 -3.32 -3.25
CA VAL A 166 -2.64 -4.77 -3.26
C VAL A 166 -3.82 -5.10 -2.35
N ILE A 167 -4.93 -5.52 -2.96
CA ILE A 167 -6.19 -5.82 -2.29
C ILE A 167 -6.21 -7.29 -1.93
N VAL A 168 -6.36 -7.60 -0.65
CA VAL A 168 -6.34 -8.98 -0.16
C VAL A 168 -7.52 -9.27 0.76
N ASP A 169 -7.78 -10.56 0.95
CA ASP A 169 -8.66 -11.06 2.01
C ASP A 169 -7.93 -11.19 3.36
N LYS A 170 -8.60 -11.75 4.37
CA LYS A 170 -7.99 -12.00 5.70
C LYS A 170 -6.95 -13.12 5.73
N ASN A 171 -6.87 -13.93 4.70
CA ASN A 171 -5.87 -14.98 4.53
C ASN A 171 -4.66 -14.50 3.73
N TYR A 172 -4.65 -13.19 3.35
CA TYR A 172 -3.65 -12.54 2.50
C TYR A 172 -3.66 -12.99 1.04
N GLU A 173 -4.73 -13.67 0.59
CA GLU A 173 -4.91 -13.99 -0.81
C GLU A 173 -5.13 -12.72 -1.63
N VAL A 174 -4.35 -12.53 -2.69
CA VAL A 174 -4.44 -11.34 -3.55
C VAL A 174 -5.67 -11.46 -4.45
N LEU A 175 -6.63 -10.57 -4.27
CA LEU A 175 -7.89 -10.51 -5.01
C LEU A 175 -7.80 -9.62 -6.25
N ALA A 176 -7.06 -8.52 -6.15
CA ALA A 176 -6.80 -7.57 -7.23
C ALA A 176 -5.66 -6.60 -6.86
N THR A 177 -5.14 -5.91 -7.87
CA THR A 177 -4.18 -4.81 -7.68
C THR A 177 -4.61 -3.57 -8.47
N ILE A 178 -4.16 -2.39 -8.04
CA ILE A 178 -4.32 -1.12 -8.74
C ILE A 178 -2.96 -0.42 -8.77
N PRO A 179 -2.33 -0.29 -9.95
CA PRO A 179 -1.01 0.31 -10.11
C PRO A 179 -0.99 1.82 -9.91
#